data_bb40bea32cbe7d80bb71598f0c5b2a31
#
_entry.id   bb40bea32cbe7d80bb71598f0c5b2a31
#
_cell.length_a   1.000
_cell.length_b   1.000
_cell.length_c   1.000
_cell.angle_alpha   90.00
_cell.angle_beta   90.00
_cell.angle_gamma   90.00
#
_symmetry.space_group_name_H-M   'P 1'
#
loop_
_entity.id
_entity.type
_entity.pdbx_description
1 polymer ?
#
loop_
_entity_poly.entity_id
_entity_poly.type
_entity_poly.pdbx_seq_one_letter_code
_entity_poly.pdbx_strand_id
1 'polypeptide(L)'
;MSATLSFDDKAPTWDANPVNQERALAVAAALRQRIPLSTSWQALEYGCGTGLLSFALQADLGAVTLADCSPGMLTVLEKNISAAGLTHLHPLALDLTTDTLPAERYDLIYTLMTLHHVPDATRLLQDFYTLLRPGGWLGIADLDQEDGSFHGAGFTGHCGFDREALRAQLFSAGFSHVDFFTSYLMKKATDQGLREYPLFLAVATRP
;
A
#
# COMPACT_ATOMS: atom_id res chain seq x y z
N MET A 1 18.03 4.83 13.53
CA MET A 1 17.66 5.59 12.32
C MET A 1 16.19 5.30 12.05
N SER A 2 15.35 6.30 11.81
CA SER A 2 13.94 6.07 11.55
C SER A 2 13.78 5.36 10.19
N ALA A 3 12.75 4.52 10.04
CA ALA A 3 12.44 3.83 8.78
C ALA A 3 12.32 4.83 7.60
N THR A 4 11.90 6.06 7.88
CA THR A 4 11.75 7.17 6.92
C THR A 4 13.05 7.53 6.21
N LEU A 5 14.17 7.67 6.94
CA LEU A 5 15.49 7.99 6.36
C LEU A 5 15.95 6.92 5.37
N SER A 6 15.65 5.64 5.63
CA SER A 6 15.99 4.54 4.72
C SER A 6 15.24 4.61 3.38
N PHE A 7 14.03 5.17 3.33
CA PHE A 7 13.27 5.33 2.09
C PHE A 7 13.70 6.57 1.32
N ASP A 8 14.05 7.67 1.99
CA ASP A 8 14.61 8.86 1.34
C ASP A 8 15.87 8.54 0.54
N ASP A 9 16.77 7.73 1.11
CA ASP A 9 18.00 7.31 0.44
C ASP A 9 17.75 6.44 -0.80
N LYS A 10 16.67 5.66 -0.80
CA LYS A 10 16.30 4.75 -1.89
C LYS A 10 15.49 5.42 -3.00
N ALA A 11 14.82 6.52 -2.71
CA ALA A 11 13.87 7.16 -3.60
C ALA A 11 14.42 7.46 -5.01
N PRO A 12 15.65 7.98 -5.20
CA PRO A 12 16.16 8.32 -6.53
C PRO A 12 16.31 7.13 -7.49
N THR A 13 16.44 5.90 -6.95
CA THR A 13 16.65 4.68 -7.74
C THR A 13 15.50 3.68 -7.62
N TRP A 14 14.45 4.04 -6.88
CA TRP A 14 13.33 3.14 -6.57
C TRP A 14 12.65 2.60 -7.82
N ASP A 15 12.35 3.48 -8.78
CA ASP A 15 11.66 3.13 -10.02
C ASP A 15 12.54 2.36 -11.00
N ALA A 16 13.87 2.44 -10.88
CA ALA A 16 14.78 1.67 -11.70
C ALA A 16 14.83 0.17 -11.35
N ASN A 17 14.28 -0.22 -10.18
CA ASN A 17 14.21 -1.62 -9.79
C ASN A 17 13.02 -2.32 -10.48
N PRO A 18 13.25 -3.28 -11.40
CA PRO A 18 12.19 -3.94 -12.13
C PRO A 18 11.21 -4.69 -11.22
N VAL A 19 11.66 -5.22 -10.09
CA VAL A 19 10.80 -5.93 -9.12
C VAL A 19 9.74 -5.00 -8.54
N ASN A 20 10.06 -3.72 -8.30
CA ASN A 20 9.09 -2.75 -7.80
C ASN A 20 8.01 -2.47 -8.84
N GLN A 21 8.39 -2.34 -10.12
CA GLN A 21 7.45 -2.13 -11.23
C GLN A 21 6.57 -3.37 -11.46
N GLU A 22 7.16 -4.55 -11.57
CA GLU A 22 6.44 -5.82 -11.77
C GLU A 22 5.41 -6.06 -10.66
N ARG A 23 5.81 -5.84 -9.41
CA ARG A 23 4.94 -5.97 -8.24
C ARG A 23 3.76 -5.01 -8.30
N ALA A 24 4.00 -3.73 -8.60
CA ALA A 24 2.96 -2.72 -8.71
C ALA A 24 1.95 -3.08 -9.83
N LEU A 25 2.43 -3.52 -10.99
CA LEU A 25 1.59 -3.96 -12.10
C LEU A 25 0.75 -5.20 -11.76
N ALA A 26 1.35 -6.18 -11.07
CA ALA A 26 0.65 -7.40 -10.65
C ALA A 26 -0.47 -7.08 -9.63
N VAL A 27 -0.18 -6.21 -8.65
CA VAL A 27 -1.17 -5.79 -7.65
C VAL A 27 -2.27 -4.93 -8.30
N ALA A 28 -1.93 -4.03 -9.24
CA ALA A 28 -2.93 -3.28 -10.00
C ALA A 28 -3.87 -4.21 -10.78
N ALA A 29 -3.34 -5.25 -11.43
CA ALA A 29 -4.14 -6.25 -12.13
C ALA A 29 -5.06 -7.03 -11.17
N ALA A 30 -4.56 -7.38 -9.97
CA ALA A 30 -5.34 -8.07 -8.96
C ALA A 30 -6.46 -7.16 -8.40
N LEU A 31 -6.19 -5.87 -8.15
CA LEU A 31 -7.20 -4.90 -7.72
C LEU A 31 -8.32 -4.77 -8.75
N ARG A 32 -8.00 -4.63 -10.05
CA ARG A 32 -8.99 -4.56 -11.14
C ARG A 32 -9.91 -5.78 -11.21
N GLN A 33 -9.40 -6.95 -10.88
CA GLN A 33 -10.18 -8.19 -10.91
C GLN A 33 -11.13 -8.33 -9.72
N ARG A 34 -10.86 -7.63 -8.61
CA ARG A 34 -11.54 -7.85 -7.31
C ARG A 34 -12.37 -6.67 -6.85
N ILE A 35 -12.06 -5.46 -7.33
CA ILE A 35 -12.74 -4.22 -6.95
C ILE A 35 -13.33 -3.58 -8.22
N PRO A 36 -14.60 -3.19 -8.23
CA PRO A 36 -15.25 -2.54 -9.37
C PRO A 36 -14.80 -1.07 -9.48
N LEU A 37 -13.52 -0.85 -9.82
CA LEU A 37 -12.92 0.48 -9.91
C LEU A 37 -13.74 1.42 -10.80
N SER A 38 -13.74 2.71 -10.47
CA SER A 38 -14.51 3.73 -11.22
C SER A 38 -13.73 5.04 -11.29
N THR A 39 -13.79 5.66 -12.47
CA THR A 39 -13.23 7.01 -12.70
C THR A 39 -14.01 8.13 -11.97
N SER A 40 -15.13 7.83 -11.33
CA SER A 40 -15.83 8.75 -10.45
C SER A 40 -15.37 8.68 -8.99
N TRP A 41 -14.54 7.70 -8.62
CA TRP A 41 -14.10 7.48 -7.26
C TRP A 41 -12.98 8.41 -6.85
N GLN A 42 -13.01 8.81 -5.59
CA GLN A 42 -11.90 9.40 -4.87
C GLN A 42 -11.15 8.29 -4.12
N ALA A 43 -9.87 8.15 -4.39
CA ALA A 43 -9.06 7.11 -3.79
C ALA A 43 -7.91 7.67 -2.95
N LEU A 44 -7.44 6.87 -2.00
CA LEU A 44 -6.22 7.11 -1.22
C LEU A 44 -5.28 5.93 -1.40
N GLU A 45 -4.06 6.19 -1.89
CA GLU A 45 -2.93 5.27 -1.71
C GLU A 45 -2.15 5.69 -0.47
N TYR A 46 -2.08 4.82 0.54
CA TYR A 46 -1.29 5.06 1.75
C TYR A 46 0.05 4.33 1.70
N GLY A 47 1.15 5.07 1.91
CA GLY A 47 2.51 4.60 1.70
C GLY A 47 2.80 4.44 0.20
N CYS A 48 2.46 5.48 -0.58
CA CYS A 48 2.51 5.43 -2.04
C CYS A 48 3.93 5.37 -2.64
N GLY A 49 4.95 5.73 -1.86
CA GLY A 49 6.32 5.86 -2.35
C GLY A 49 6.40 6.80 -3.55
N THR A 50 6.95 6.33 -4.65
CA THR A 50 7.06 7.07 -5.93
C THR A 50 5.80 7.00 -6.79
N GLY A 51 4.74 6.31 -6.33
CA GLY A 51 3.43 6.24 -6.98
C GLY A 51 3.25 5.11 -8.00
N LEU A 52 4.14 4.13 -8.07
CA LEU A 52 4.11 3.07 -9.10
C LEU A 52 2.75 2.37 -9.23
N LEU A 53 2.07 2.06 -8.11
CA LEU A 53 0.77 1.40 -8.14
C LEU A 53 -0.33 2.36 -8.63
N SER A 54 -0.36 3.61 -8.17
CA SER A 54 -1.31 4.62 -8.65
C SER A 54 -1.10 4.97 -10.12
N PHE A 55 0.16 5.03 -10.58
CA PHE A 55 0.43 5.19 -12.01
C PHE A 55 -0.13 4.02 -12.84
N ALA A 56 -0.04 2.79 -12.32
CA ALA A 56 -0.64 1.64 -12.99
C ALA A 56 -2.19 1.71 -12.99
N LEU A 57 -2.82 2.34 -11.98
CA LEU A 57 -4.28 2.43 -11.83
C LEU A 57 -4.88 3.75 -12.34
N GLN A 58 -4.07 4.68 -12.85
CA GLN A 58 -4.48 6.06 -13.15
C GLN A 58 -5.69 6.18 -14.09
N ALA A 59 -5.87 5.23 -15.01
CA ALA A 59 -6.98 5.24 -15.96
C ALA A 59 -8.29 4.66 -15.38
N ASP A 60 -8.23 4.01 -14.22
CA ASP A 60 -9.35 3.31 -13.60
C ASP A 60 -10.02 4.14 -12.49
N LEU A 61 -9.32 5.18 -12.00
CA LEU A 61 -9.72 5.98 -10.85
C LEU A 61 -9.91 7.45 -11.23
N GLY A 62 -10.71 8.16 -10.43
CA GLY A 62 -10.87 9.62 -10.51
C GLY A 62 -9.71 10.35 -9.82
N ALA A 63 -10.00 11.14 -8.80
CA ALA A 63 -8.96 11.79 -8.01
C ALA A 63 -8.29 10.79 -7.05
N VAL A 64 -6.96 10.77 -7.02
CA VAL A 64 -6.20 9.92 -6.11
C VAL A 64 -5.30 10.77 -5.22
N THR A 65 -5.49 10.68 -3.91
CA THR A 65 -4.56 11.19 -2.92
C THR A 65 -3.44 10.16 -2.72
N LEU A 66 -2.19 10.59 -2.92
CA LEU A 66 -1.00 9.75 -2.80
C LEU A 66 -0.24 10.16 -1.53
N ALA A 67 -0.47 9.42 -0.46
CA ALA A 67 0.06 9.74 0.86
C ALA A 67 1.33 8.95 1.16
N ASP A 68 2.39 9.64 1.57
CA ASP A 68 3.62 9.03 2.08
C ASP A 68 4.24 9.92 3.16
N CYS A 69 5.01 9.34 4.07
CA CYS A 69 5.74 10.07 5.09
C CYS A 69 7.20 10.42 4.69
N SER A 70 7.71 9.86 3.58
CA SER A 70 9.06 10.11 3.07
C SER A 70 9.09 11.33 2.13
N PRO A 71 9.75 12.45 2.50
CA PRO A 71 9.92 13.59 1.62
C PRO A 71 10.67 13.23 0.32
N GLY A 72 11.63 12.31 0.39
CA GLY A 72 12.38 11.85 -0.77
C GLY A 72 11.49 11.14 -1.77
N MET A 73 10.60 10.23 -1.30
CA MET A 73 9.62 9.56 -2.16
C MET A 73 8.65 10.55 -2.81
N LEU A 74 8.10 11.48 -2.03
CA LEU A 74 7.17 12.51 -2.54
C LEU A 74 7.84 13.42 -3.57
N THR A 75 9.11 13.76 -3.40
CA THR A 75 9.85 14.56 -4.39
C THR A 75 9.96 13.84 -5.74
N VAL A 76 10.20 12.52 -5.74
CA VAL A 76 10.23 11.72 -6.99
C VAL A 76 8.83 11.60 -7.57
N LEU A 77 7.82 11.34 -6.73
CA LEU A 77 6.41 11.26 -7.12
C LEU A 77 5.95 12.53 -7.85
N GLU A 78 6.22 13.71 -7.30
CA GLU A 78 5.85 15.01 -7.90
C GLU A 78 6.49 15.20 -9.29
N LYS A 79 7.75 14.82 -9.45
CA LYS A 79 8.44 14.83 -10.75
C LYS A 79 7.77 13.88 -11.75
N ASN A 80 7.43 12.67 -11.30
CA ASN A 80 6.78 11.66 -12.14
C ASN A 80 5.39 12.15 -12.61
N ILE A 81 4.59 12.70 -11.69
CA ILE A 81 3.27 13.28 -12.02
C ILE A 81 3.39 14.41 -13.03
N SER A 82 4.33 15.34 -12.80
CA SER A 82 4.57 16.46 -13.68
C SER A 82 5.03 16.01 -15.09
N ALA A 83 5.94 15.05 -15.15
CA ALA A 83 6.44 14.51 -16.40
C ALA A 83 5.36 13.77 -17.21
N ALA A 84 4.41 13.11 -16.52
CA ALA A 84 3.29 12.42 -17.13
C ALA A 84 2.09 13.34 -17.47
N GLY A 85 2.10 14.60 -17.01
CA GLY A 85 1.00 15.56 -17.21
C GLY A 85 -0.31 15.17 -16.52
N LEU A 86 -0.23 14.41 -15.41
CA LEU A 86 -1.40 13.93 -14.70
C LEU A 86 -1.88 14.99 -13.69
N THR A 87 -3.17 15.32 -13.74
CA THR A 87 -3.76 16.38 -12.91
C THR A 87 -4.68 15.86 -11.81
N HIS A 88 -4.96 14.56 -11.80
CA HIS A 88 -5.86 13.91 -10.86
C HIS A 88 -5.14 13.09 -9.77
N LEU A 89 -3.80 13.09 -9.79
CA LEU A 89 -2.95 12.49 -8.76
C LEU A 89 -2.40 13.60 -7.86
N HIS A 90 -2.68 13.51 -6.56
CA HIS A 90 -2.41 14.56 -5.58
C HIS A 90 -1.49 14.06 -4.46
N PRO A 91 -0.18 14.38 -4.49
CA PRO A 91 0.74 14.03 -3.42
C PRO A 91 0.33 14.65 -2.08
N LEU A 92 0.49 13.91 -1.00
CA LEU A 92 0.21 14.35 0.36
C LEU A 92 1.27 13.82 1.33
N ALA A 93 1.95 14.70 2.06
CA ALA A 93 2.77 14.29 3.20
C ALA A 93 1.84 13.92 4.36
N LEU A 94 1.81 12.62 4.74
CA LEU A 94 0.91 12.11 5.78
C LEU A 94 1.51 10.86 6.43
N ASP A 95 1.58 10.88 7.77
CA ASP A 95 1.89 9.73 8.61
C ASP A 95 0.74 9.50 9.60
N LEU A 96 -0.14 8.56 9.31
CA LEU A 96 -1.29 8.23 10.17
C LEU A 96 -0.88 7.66 11.54
N THR A 97 0.40 7.36 11.76
CA THR A 97 0.89 6.96 13.09
C THR A 97 1.04 8.16 14.04
N THR A 98 1.22 9.36 13.50
CA THR A 98 1.50 10.59 14.26
C THR A 98 0.53 11.73 13.92
N ASP A 99 0.04 11.78 12.71
CA ASP A 99 -0.80 12.88 12.24
C ASP A 99 -2.28 12.67 12.59
N THR A 100 -3.03 13.75 12.56
CA THR A 100 -4.49 13.69 12.67
C THR A 100 -5.11 13.18 11.38
N LEU A 101 -6.23 12.44 11.49
CA LEU A 101 -6.95 11.96 10.32
C LEU A 101 -7.41 13.13 9.43
N PRO A 102 -7.18 13.04 8.10
CA PRO A 102 -7.72 13.99 7.16
C PRO A 102 -9.26 14.05 7.22
N ALA A 103 -9.83 15.20 6.84
CA ALA A 103 -11.27 15.37 6.79
C ALA A 103 -11.92 14.67 5.59
N GLU A 104 -11.14 14.45 4.54
CA GLU A 104 -11.54 13.80 3.30
C GLU A 104 -12.02 12.36 3.54
N ARG A 105 -12.92 11.90 2.67
CA ARG A 105 -13.43 10.52 2.68
C ARG A 105 -13.33 9.93 1.29
N TYR A 106 -12.96 8.65 1.24
CA TYR A 106 -12.58 7.94 0.03
C TYR A 106 -13.55 6.82 -0.31
N ASP A 107 -13.70 6.54 -1.59
CA ASP A 107 -14.45 5.40 -2.11
C ASP A 107 -13.56 4.14 -2.11
N LEU A 108 -12.24 4.34 -2.22
CA LEU A 108 -11.23 3.30 -2.18
C LEU A 108 -10.02 3.76 -1.38
N ILE A 109 -9.54 2.90 -0.48
CA ILE A 109 -8.19 3.01 0.11
C ILE A 109 -7.40 1.78 -0.29
N TYR A 110 -6.16 1.98 -0.73
CA TYR A 110 -5.27 0.88 -1.04
C TYR A 110 -3.85 1.16 -0.59
N THR A 111 -3.09 0.08 -0.37
CA THR A 111 -1.69 0.16 0.07
C THR A 111 -0.91 -1.03 -0.47
N LEU A 112 0.38 -0.83 -0.74
CA LEU A 112 1.28 -1.85 -1.24
C LEU A 112 2.59 -1.86 -0.46
N MET A 113 2.86 -2.96 0.26
CA MET A 113 4.11 -3.15 1.01
C MET A 113 4.39 -2.06 2.05
N THR A 114 3.34 -1.62 2.73
CA THR A 114 3.39 -0.53 3.71
C THR A 114 2.98 -0.99 5.12
N LEU A 115 1.93 -1.83 5.21
CA LEU A 115 1.34 -2.20 6.49
C LEU A 115 2.36 -2.83 7.45
N HIS A 116 3.30 -3.63 6.92
CA HIS A 116 4.34 -4.28 7.73
C HIS A 116 5.37 -3.31 8.33
N HIS A 117 5.42 -2.05 7.86
CA HIS A 117 6.24 -0.99 8.46
C HIS A 117 5.52 -0.24 9.58
N VAL A 118 4.21 -0.38 9.70
CA VAL A 118 3.40 0.37 10.68
C VAL A 118 3.34 -0.38 12.00
N PRO A 119 3.86 0.18 13.11
CA PRO A 119 3.94 -0.54 14.40
C PRO A 119 2.58 -1.00 14.93
N ASP A 120 1.55 -0.14 14.83
CA ASP A 120 0.17 -0.45 15.24
C ASP A 120 -0.73 -0.60 14.01
N ALA A 121 -0.63 -1.77 13.38
CA ALA A 121 -1.47 -2.13 12.23
C ALA A 121 -2.96 -2.11 12.58
N THR A 122 -3.34 -2.50 13.80
CA THR A 122 -4.74 -2.51 14.24
C THR A 122 -5.33 -1.10 14.25
N ARG A 123 -4.59 -0.12 14.77
CA ARG A 123 -4.98 1.29 14.76
C ARG A 123 -5.12 1.81 13.32
N LEU A 124 -4.15 1.49 12.45
CA LEU A 124 -4.20 1.92 11.06
C LEU A 124 -5.43 1.36 10.32
N LEU A 125 -5.83 0.11 10.58
CA LEU A 125 -7.05 -0.47 10.00
C LEU A 125 -8.32 0.27 10.44
N GLN A 126 -8.39 0.72 11.70
CA GLN A 126 -9.49 1.56 12.21
C GLN A 126 -9.51 2.94 11.57
N ASP A 127 -8.32 3.52 11.33
CA ASP A 127 -8.17 4.79 10.62
C ASP A 127 -8.63 4.66 9.16
N PHE A 128 -8.27 3.60 8.46
CA PHE A 128 -8.77 3.30 7.11
C PHE A 128 -10.28 3.13 7.09
N TYR A 129 -10.85 2.39 8.06
CA TYR A 129 -12.29 2.27 8.19
C TYR A 129 -12.96 3.64 8.34
N THR A 130 -12.41 4.52 9.16
CA THR A 130 -12.94 5.87 9.39
C THR A 130 -12.85 6.74 8.14
N LEU A 131 -11.77 6.63 7.37
CA LEU A 131 -11.52 7.41 6.16
C LEU A 131 -12.33 6.94 4.94
N LEU A 132 -12.78 5.69 4.91
CA LEU A 132 -13.65 5.21 3.84
C LEU A 132 -15.08 5.75 3.98
N ARG A 133 -15.76 5.92 2.87
CA ARG A 133 -17.22 6.13 2.82
C ARG A 133 -17.97 4.82 3.10
N PRO A 134 -19.21 4.84 3.60
CA PRO A 134 -20.08 3.66 3.57
C PRO A 134 -20.16 3.11 2.14
N GLY A 135 -20.03 1.78 1.98
CA GLY A 135 -19.91 1.12 0.68
C GLY A 135 -18.51 1.19 0.05
N GLY A 136 -17.55 1.85 0.69
CA GLY A 136 -16.18 1.97 0.18
C GLY A 136 -15.36 0.68 0.31
N TRP A 137 -14.29 0.60 -0.46
CA TRP A 137 -13.43 -0.58 -0.59
C TRP A 137 -12.05 -0.35 0.03
N LEU A 138 -11.50 -1.42 0.60
CA LEU A 138 -10.12 -1.47 1.07
C LEU A 138 -9.36 -2.54 0.30
N GLY A 139 -8.16 -2.20 -0.19
CA GLY A 139 -7.21 -3.14 -0.80
C GLY A 139 -5.86 -3.08 -0.10
N ILE A 140 -5.42 -4.15 0.56
CA ILE A 140 -4.10 -4.23 1.21
C ILE A 140 -3.28 -5.31 0.52
N ALA A 141 -2.19 -4.92 -0.14
CA ALA A 141 -1.21 -5.85 -0.68
C ALA A 141 0.06 -5.83 0.18
N ASP A 142 0.35 -6.96 0.85
CA ASP A 142 1.50 -7.06 1.74
C ASP A 142 2.01 -8.51 1.82
N LEU A 143 3.11 -8.71 2.55
CA LEU A 143 3.75 -10.00 2.74
C LEU A 143 2.88 -10.97 3.54
N ASP A 144 2.75 -12.20 3.06
CA ASP A 144 2.36 -13.31 3.92
C ASP A 144 3.38 -13.46 5.06
N GLN A 145 2.94 -13.98 6.20
CA GLN A 145 3.81 -14.20 7.35
C GLN A 145 5.06 -15.00 6.94
N GLU A 146 6.23 -14.49 7.34
CA GLU A 146 7.51 -15.10 7.05
C GLU A 146 8.41 -15.11 8.30
N ASP A 147 9.61 -15.66 8.21
CA ASP A 147 10.51 -15.94 9.34
C ASP A 147 11.50 -14.80 9.68
N GLY A 148 11.28 -13.59 9.17
CA GLY A 148 12.17 -12.43 9.33
C GLY A 148 13.25 -12.34 8.25
N SER A 149 13.37 -13.32 7.37
CA SER A 149 14.41 -13.35 6.34
C SER A 149 14.19 -12.37 5.20
N PHE A 150 12.96 -11.86 5.04
CA PHE A 150 12.67 -10.89 3.98
C PHE A 150 13.43 -9.57 4.19
N HIS A 151 13.37 -8.99 5.36
CA HIS A 151 14.09 -7.75 5.68
C HIS A 151 15.48 -8.00 6.25
N GLY A 152 15.71 -9.14 6.88
CA GLY A 152 16.94 -9.50 7.56
C GLY A 152 17.05 -8.94 8.98
N ALA A 153 18.21 -9.16 9.59
CA ALA A 153 18.45 -8.77 10.98
C ALA A 153 18.32 -7.24 11.19
N GLY A 154 17.68 -6.85 12.30
CA GLY A 154 17.50 -5.45 12.69
C GLY A 154 16.22 -4.79 12.16
N PHE A 155 15.39 -5.48 11.38
CA PHE A 155 14.07 -4.99 11.04
C PHE A 155 13.15 -5.03 12.27
N THR A 156 12.44 -3.93 12.52
CA THR A 156 11.57 -3.76 13.70
C THR A 156 10.08 -3.76 13.36
N GLY A 157 9.73 -3.91 12.08
CA GLY A 157 8.34 -4.02 11.62
C GLY A 157 7.79 -5.45 11.73
N HIS A 158 6.65 -5.69 11.11
CA HIS A 158 6.03 -7.01 11.07
C HIS A 158 6.69 -7.90 10.01
N CYS A 159 6.99 -9.15 10.36
CA CYS A 159 7.48 -10.17 9.41
C CYS A 159 6.31 -10.74 8.58
N GLY A 160 5.62 -9.88 7.83
CA GLY A 160 4.39 -10.22 7.14
C GLY A 160 3.21 -10.48 8.07
N PHE A 161 2.10 -10.96 7.50
CA PHE A 161 0.84 -11.17 8.23
C PHE A 161 0.27 -12.56 7.97
N ASP A 162 -0.18 -13.23 9.05
CA ASP A 162 -1.08 -14.36 8.93
C ASP A 162 -2.43 -13.88 8.42
N ARG A 163 -2.93 -14.48 7.33
CA ARG A 163 -4.16 -14.03 6.65
C ARG A 163 -5.39 -14.15 7.54
N GLU A 164 -5.49 -15.18 8.38
CA GLU A 164 -6.65 -15.36 9.24
C GLU A 164 -6.61 -14.41 10.44
N ALA A 165 -5.43 -14.14 11.00
CA ALA A 165 -5.26 -13.14 12.03
C ALA A 165 -5.60 -11.72 11.50
N LEU A 166 -5.13 -11.36 10.30
CA LEU A 166 -5.43 -10.08 9.68
C LEU A 166 -6.91 -9.97 9.30
N ARG A 167 -7.54 -11.07 8.85
CA ARG A 167 -9.01 -11.15 8.63
C ARG A 167 -9.78 -10.81 9.89
N ALA A 168 -9.39 -11.39 11.03
CA ALA A 168 -10.03 -11.11 12.32
C ALA A 168 -9.86 -9.64 12.75
N GLN A 169 -8.69 -9.04 12.50
CA GLN A 169 -8.45 -7.62 12.78
C GLN A 169 -9.32 -6.72 11.89
N LEU A 170 -9.47 -7.03 10.60
CA LEU A 170 -10.33 -6.31 9.68
C LEU A 170 -11.80 -6.36 10.12
N PHE A 171 -12.31 -7.54 10.49
CA PHE A 171 -13.66 -7.65 11.05
C PHE A 171 -13.81 -6.85 12.35
N SER A 172 -12.80 -6.88 13.23
CA SER A 172 -12.82 -6.12 14.49
C SER A 172 -12.80 -4.61 14.25
N ALA A 173 -12.19 -4.13 13.16
CA ALA A 173 -12.21 -2.73 12.74
C ALA A 173 -13.56 -2.31 12.10
N GLY A 174 -14.47 -3.27 11.80
CA GLY A 174 -15.81 -3.03 11.26
C GLY A 174 -15.97 -3.36 9.78
N PHE A 175 -14.92 -3.82 9.10
CA PHE A 175 -15.00 -4.24 7.70
C PHE A 175 -15.84 -5.50 7.53
N SER A 176 -16.37 -5.68 6.32
CA SER A 176 -17.12 -6.87 5.89
C SER A 176 -16.55 -7.41 4.58
N HIS A 177 -17.00 -8.62 4.16
CA HIS A 177 -16.59 -9.25 2.89
C HIS A 177 -15.06 -9.28 2.70
N VAL A 178 -14.36 -9.80 3.73
CA VAL A 178 -12.89 -9.84 3.73
C VAL A 178 -12.40 -11.09 2.99
N ASP A 179 -11.76 -10.89 1.83
CA ASP A 179 -11.20 -11.96 1.01
C ASP A 179 -9.70 -11.76 0.79
N PHE A 180 -8.96 -12.88 0.69
CA PHE A 180 -7.53 -12.89 0.45
C PHE A 180 -7.17 -13.64 -0.83
N PHE A 181 -6.26 -13.05 -1.61
CA PHE A 181 -5.74 -13.61 -2.85
C PHE A 181 -4.21 -13.50 -2.83
N THR A 182 -3.50 -14.39 -3.51
CA THR A 182 -2.07 -14.16 -3.77
C THR A 182 -1.95 -13.31 -5.03
N SER A 183 -1.41 -12.08 -4.89
CA SER A 183 -1.32 -11.10 -5.97
C SER A 183 0.03 -11.11 -6.68
N TYR A 184 1.09 -11.49 -5.98
CA TYR A 184 2.44 -11.55 -6.53
C TYR A 184 3.30 -12.54 -5.74
N LEU A 185 4.28 -13.15 -6.41
CA LEU A 185 5.28 -14.01 -5.78
C LEU A 185 6.65 -13.35 -5.94
N MET A 186 7.11 -12.71 -4.87
CA MET A 186 8.40 -12.05 -4.87
C MET A 186 9.52 -13.05 -4.69
N LYS A 187 10.54 -12.96 -5.53
CA LYS A 187 11.77 -13.75 -5.42
C LYS A 187 12.89 -12.86 -4.92
N LYS A 188 13.55 -13.29 -3.86
CA LYS A 188 14.65 -12.54 -3.26
C LYS A 188 15.82 -13.48 -2.94
N ALA A 189 17.04 -13.06 -3.28
CA ALA A 189 18.25 -13.74 -2.85
C ALA A 189 18.46 -13.50 -1.35
N THR A 190 18.70 -14.58 -0.61
CA THR A 190 19.06 -14.58 0.81
C THR A 190 20.37 -15.34 1.00
N ASP A 191 20.92 -15.33 2.20
CA ASP A 191 22.12 -16.12 2.55
C ASP A 191 21.92 -17.64 2.37
N GLN A 192 20.65 -18.09 2.32
CA GLN A 192 20.28 -19.49 2.12
C GLN A 192 19.88 -19.81 0.68
N GLY A 193 20.07 -18.88 -0.27
CA GLY A 193 19.68 -19.01 -1.67
C GLY A 193 18.47 -18.19 -2.07
N LEU A 194 17.90 -18.50 -3.24
CA LEU A 194 16.72 -17.80 -3.74
C LEU A 194 15.48 -18.27 -2.95
N ARG A 195 14.77 -17.34 -2.33
CA ARG A 195 13.51 -17.60 -1.61
C ARG A 195 12.34 -16.89 -2.27
N GLU A 196 11.17 -17.48 -2.10
CA GLU A 196 9.90 -16.94 -2.57
C GLU A 196 9.10 -16.39 -1.39
N TYR A 197 8.56 -15.19 -1.54
CA TYR A 197 7.75 -14.50 -0.56
C TYR A 197 6.43 -14.10 -1.22
N PRO A 198 5.34 -14.83 -0.92
CA PRO A 198 4.04 -14.47 -1.46
C PRO A 198 3.55 -13.13 -0.91
N LEU A 199 2.99 -12.30 -1.80
CA LEU A 199 2.22 -11.14 -1.42
C LEU A 199 0.74 -11.48 -1.54
N PHE A 200 0.01 -11.32 -0.44
CA PHE A 200 -1.44 -11.35 -0.51
C PHE A 200 -1.99 -10.01 -1.04
N LEU A 201 -3.20 -10.05 -1.55
CA LEU A 201 -4.12 -8.93 -1.64
C LEU A 201 -5.32 -9.25 -0.75
N ALA A 202 -5.50 -8.49 0.32
CA ALA A 202 -6.73 -8.49 1.09
C ALA A 202 -7.68 -7.46 0.51
N VAL A 203 -8.92 -7.84 0.25
CA VAL A 203 -9.99 -6.96 -0.20
C VAL A 203 -11.11 -6.99 0.83
N ALA A 204 -11.57 -5.83 1.25
CA ALA A 204 -12.65 -5.70 2.23
C ALA A 204 -13.57 -4.53 1.88
N THR A 205 -14.78 -4.49 2.46
CA THR A 205 -15.72 -3.39 2.27
C THR A 205 -16.12 -2.77 3.61
N ARG A 206 -16.32 -1.46 3.63
CA ARG A 206 -17.02 -0.77 4.70
C ARG A 206 -18.52 -0.86 4.43
N PRO A 207 -19.33 -1.50 5.31
CA PRO A 207 -20.78 -1.56 5.17
C PRO A 207 -21.47 -0.19 5.24
#